data_1a94b58857329b992e1bd7bc533c2b2a
#
_entry.id   1a94b58857329b992e1bd7bc533c2b2a
#
_cell.length_a   1.000
_cell.length_b   1.000
_cell.length_c   1.000
_cell.angle_alpha   90.00
_cell.angle_beta   90.00
_cell.angle_gamma   90.00
#
_symmetry.space_group_name_H-M   'P 1'
#
loop_
_entity.id
_entity.type
_entity.pdbx_description
1 polymer ?
#
loop_
_entity_poly.entity_id
_entity_poly.type
_entity_poly.pdbx_seq_one_letter_code
_entity_poly.pdbx_strand_id
1 'polypeptide(L)'
;QDLFYDALDALEREFAGYMRTVQTSMRDHQTLAREAADWDAWKETVQESDMIRALPEHTLRALFDECVYQSERDTRDMRRRTERRLRHYADDLRYAFRHVEPPLDIHASFEEVLPRIRMLPEYMALERAGDDETTTTARAAWDRYVRRQTEKLADAMYAPGRSRTDYTDLDDAGEERKRKERLAMVPPMSKCLNLGDMELVASKVLS
;
A
#
# COMPACT_ATOMS: atom_id res chain seq x y z
N GLN A 1 -42.50 17.05 -9.43
CA GLN A 1 -41.19 16.35 -9.51
C GLN A 1 -40.19 16.97 -8.53
N ASP A 2 -40.14 18.29 -8.39
CA ASP A 2 -39.15 19.00 -7.56
C ASP A 2 -39.27 18.63 -6.07
N LEU A 3 -40.50 18.55 -5.53
CA LEU A 3 -40.74 18.14 -4.13
C LEU A 3 -40.24 16.74 -3.78
N PHE A 4 -40.23 15.83 -4.75
CA PHE A 4 -39.70 14.50 -4.54
C PHE A 4 -38.15 14.51 -4.43
N TYR A 5 -37.48 15.26 -5.30
CA TYR A 5 -36.05 15.42 -5.25
C TYR A 5 -35.59 16.18 -4.00
N ASP A 6 -36.32 17.22 -3.60
CA ASP A 6 -36.03 17.94 -2.35
C ASP A 6 -36.16 17.03 -1.11
N ALA A 7 -37.17 16.16 -1.10
CA ALA A 7 -37.33 15.17 -0.02
C ALA A 7 -36.21 14.11 -0.02
N LEU A 8 -35.78 13.65 -1.20
CA LEU A 8 -34.68 12.71 -1.34
C LEU A 8 -33.37 13.34 -0.85
N ASP A 9 -33.04 14.55 -1.26
CA ASP A 9 -31.87 15.30 -0.83
C ASP A 9 -31.87 15.57 0.67
N ALA A 10 -33.02 15.74 1.28
CA ALA A 10 -33.16 15.89 2.72
C ALA A 10 -32.82 14.60 3.44
N LEU A 11 -33.36 13.46 2.97
CA LEU A 11 -33.07 12.13 3.51
C LEU A 11 -31.58 11.74 3.37
N GLU A 12 -30.97 12.03 2.22
CA GLU A 12 -29.56 11.77 1.99
C GLU A 12 -28.67 12.59 2.94
N ARG A 13 -29.01 13.87 3.16
CA ARG A 13 -28.30 14.72 4.13
C ARG A 13 -28.40 14.20 5.57
N GLU A 14 -29.59 13.75 5.95
CA GLU A 14 -29.86 13.19 7.27
C GLU A 14 -29.08 11.87 7.45
N PHE A 15 -29.14 10.96 6.49
CA PHE A 15 -28.37 9.71 6.49
C PHE A 15 -26.86 9.97 6.55
N ALA A 16 -26.35 10.92 5.77
CA ALA A 16 -24.95 11.34 5.84
C ALA A 16 -24.55 11.92 7.21
N GLY A 17 -25.49 12.55 7.92
CA GLY A 17 -25.34 13.00 9.30
C GLY A 17 -25.14 11.81 10.24
N TYR A 18 -26.02 10.82 10.19
CA TYR A 18 -25.91 9.60 10.98
C TYR A 18 -24.63 8.82 10.70
N MET A 19 -24.26 8.69 9.43
CA MET A 19 -23.01 8.05 9.04
C MET A 19 -21.78 8.72 9.66
N ARG A 20 -21.73 10.05 9.68
CA ARG A 20 -20.62 10.78 10.33
C ARG A 20 -20.54 10.50 11.83
N THR A 21 -21.68 10.46 12.52
CA THR A 21 -21.75 10.14 13.94
C THR A 21 -21.25 8.72 14.21
N VAL A 22 -21.71 7.75 13.42
CA VAL A 22 -21.29 6.35 13.51
C VAL A 22 -19.77 6.22 13.26
N GLN A 23 -19.26 6.86 12.20
CA GLN A 23 -17.83 6.84 11.89
C GLN A 23 -16.97 7.45 12.99
N THR A 24 -17.48 8.47 13.70
CA THR A 24 -16.77 9.07 14.84
C THR A 24 -16.73 8.08 16.01
N SER A 25 -17.87 7.48 16.37
CA SER A 25 -17.93 6.46 17.42
C SER A 25 -17.05 5.24 17.10
N MET A 26 -17.04 4.78 15.84
CA MET A 26 -16.21 3.66 15.41
C MET A 26 -14.72 3.97 15.34
N ARG A 27 -14.33 5.24 15.17
CA ARG A 27 -12.92 5.62 15.13
C ARG A 27 -12.22 5.38 16.48
N ASP A 28 -12.95 5.60 17.55
CA ASP A 28 -12.45 5.38 18.91
C ASP A 28 -12.39 3.87 19.24
N HIS A 29 -13.14 3.04 18.51
CA HIS A 29 -13.23 1.59 18.65
C HIS A 29 -12.71 0.84 17.41
N GLN A 30 -11.57 1.23 16.85
CA GLN A 30 -11.00 0.74 15.57
C GLN A 30 -10.94 -0.79 15.40
N THR A 31 -11.08 -1.56 16.48
CA THR A 31 -10.95 -3.01 16.49
C THR A 31 -12.18 -3.74 15.93
N LEU A 32 -13.37 -3.20 16.06
CA LEU A 32 -14.61 -3.89 15.69
C LEU A 32 -14.91 -3.91 14.18
N ALA A 33 -14.38 -2.92 13.44
CA ALA A 33 -14.61 -2.82 11.99
C ALA A 33 -13.70 -3.73 11.14
N ARG A 34 -12.68 -4.34 11.73
CA ARG A 34 -11.63 -5.08 10.99
C ARG A 34 -11.75 -6.60 11.04
N GLU A 35 -12.30 -7.21 12.08
CA GLU A 35 -12.12 -8.66 12.31
C GLU A 35 -13.36 -9.52 12.11
N ALA A 36 -14.54 -8.99 12.27
CA ALA A 36 -15.79 -9.61 11.84
C ALA A 36 -16.88 -8.55 11.91
N ALA A 37 -17.63 -8.38 10.84
CA ALA A 37 -18.80 -7.52 10.81
C ALA A 37 -19.91 -8.11 11.69
N ASP A 38 -19.70 -8.09 13.00
CA ASP A 38 -20.66 -8.54 13.99
C ASP A 38 -21.67 -7.42 14.26
N TRP A 39 -22.89 -7.68 13.85
CA TRP A 39 -24.02 -6.77 14.02
C TRP A 39 -24.24 -6.39 15.48
N ASP A 40 -24.21 -7.34 16.38
CA ASP A 40 -24.57 -7.12 17.79
C ASP A 40 -23.50 -6.27 18.49
N ALA A 41 -22.24 -6.58 18.27
CA ALA A 41 -21.13 -5.81 18.80
C ALA A 41 -21.08 -4.39 18.22
N TRP A 42 -21.32 -4.25 16.92
CA TRP A 42 -21.40 -2.94 16.26
C TRP A 42 -22.56 -2.11 16.84
N LYS A 43 -23.74 -2.72 16.97
CA LYS A 43 -24.94 -2.06 17.48
C LYS A 43 -24.72 -1.56 18.91
N GLU A 44 -24.14 -2.34 19.77
CA GLU A 44 -23.80 -1.94 21.15
C GLU A 44 -22.88 -0.72 21.16
N THR A 45 -21.82 -0.74 20.35
CA THR A 45 -20.88 0.37 20.27
C THR A 45 -21.50 1.68 19.79
N VAL A 46 -22.32 1.64 18.75
CA VAL A 46 -22.89 2.88 18.18
C VAL A 46 -24.07 3.42 18.99
N GLN A 47 -24.75 2.57 19.75
CA GLN A 47 -25.85 2.97 20.64
C GLN A 47 -25.41 3.77 21.88
N GLU A 48 -24.12 3.97 22.11
CA GLU A 48 -23.63 4.93 23.10
C GLU A 48 -24.06 6.37 22.72
N SER A 49 -24.24 6.68 21.43
CA SER A 49 -24.78 7.96 20.97
C SER A 49 -26.31 7.97 21.08
N ASP A 50 -26.85 8.95 21.82
CA ASP A 50 -28.31 9.13 21.97
C ASP A 50 -29.02 9.36 20.62
N MET A 51 -28.34 10.02 19.69
CA MET A 51 -28.85 10.26 18.34
C MET A 51 -29.07 8.95 17.58
N ILE A 52 -28.14 8.02 17.70
CA ILE A 52 -28.19 6.72 17.01
C ILE A 52 -29.14 5.76 17.74
N ARG A 53 -29.20 5.82 19.07
CA ARG A 53 -30.09 4.99 19.88
C ARG A 53 -31.58 5.19 19.55
N ALA A 54 -31.96 6.40 19.16
CA ALA A 54 -33.32 6.75 18.80
C ALA A 54 -33.75 6.26 17.40
N LEU A 55 -32.83 5.73 16.59
CA LEU A 55 -33.10 5.31 15.22
C LEU A 55 -33.86 3.99 15.17
N PRO A 56 -34.77 3.83 14.19
CA PRO A 56 -35.42 2.54 13.91
C PRO A 56 -34.39 1.48 13.49
N GLU A 57 -34.67 0.23 13.79
CA GLU A 57 -33.75 -0.88 13.52
C GLU A 57 -33.39 -1.04 12.03
N HIS A 58 -34.32 -0.77 11.11
CA HIS A 58 -34.06 -0.82 9.68
C HIS A 58 -33.04 0.24 9.25
N THR A 59 -33.07 1.43 9.86
CA THR A 59 -32.08 2.50 9.59
C THR A 59 -30.72 2.12 10.15
N LEU A 60 -30.68 1.55 11.37
CA LEU A 60 -29.43 1.02 11.94
C LEU A 60 -28.83 -0.07 11.06
N ARG A 61 -29.68 -0.96 10.50
CA ARG A 61 -29.20 -2.00 9.59
C ARG A 61 -28.59 -1.41 8.32
N ALA A 62 -29.24 -0.42 7.72
CA ALA A 62 -28.70 0.27 6.55
C ALA A 62 -27.37 0.98 6.84
N LEU A 63 -27.23 1.59 8.03
CA LEU A 63 -25.95 2.20 8.45
C LEU A 63 -24.86 1.16 8.63
N PHE A 64 -25.16 0.02 9.21
CA PHE A 64 -24.23 -1.09 9.36
C PHE A 64 -23.76 -1.62 8.01
N ASP A 65 -24.68 -1.91 7.10
CA ASP A 65 -24.38 -2.41 5.76
C ASP A 65 -23.49 -1.42 4.98
N GLU A 66 -23.75 -0.13 5.12
CA GLU A 66 -22.90 0.91 4.51
C GLU A 66 -21.50 0.98 5.16
N CYS A 67 -21.40 0.83 6.50
CA CYS A 67 -20.11 0.76 7.19
C CYS A 67 -19.28 -0.44 6.73
N VAL A 68 -19.90 -1.61 6.61
CA VAL A 68 -19.24 -2.83 6.09
C VAL A 68 -18.76 -2.59 4.66
N TYR A 69 -19.61 -2.07 3.79
CA TYR A 69 -19.27 -1.78 2.41
C TYR A 69 -18.09 -0.81 2.28
N GLN A 70 -18.10 0.29 3.05
CA GLN A 70 -17.01 1.26 3.07
C GLN A 70 -15.70 0.63 3.58
N SER A 71 -15.76 -0.16 4.67
CA SER A 71 -14.59 -0.85 5.20
C SER A 71 -13.97 -1.82 4.21
N GLU A 72 -14.79 -2.60 3.51
CA GLU A 72 -14.31 -3.50 2.46
C GLU A 72 -13.68 -2.75 1.28
N ARG A 73 -14.29 -1.63 0.89
CA ARG A 73 -13.78 -0.77 -0.17
C ARG A 73 -12.42 -0.19 0.21
N ASP A 74 -12.30 0.36 1.42
CA ASP A 74 -11.06 0.95 1.92
C ASP A 74 -9.95 -0.11 2.04
N THR A 75 -10.27 -1.30 2.53
CA THR A 75 -9.35 -2.43 2.61
C THR A 75 -8.86 -2.83 1.20
N ARG A 76 -9.76 -2.91 0.23
CA ARG A 76 -9.43 -3.21 -1.17
C ARG A 76 -8.54 -2.14 -1.80
N ASP A 77 -8.84 -0.87 -1.54
CA ASP A 77 -8.06 0.25 -2.05
C ASP A 77 -6.68 0.33 -1.39
N MET A 78 -6.58 0.09 -0.10
CA MET A 78 -5.31 -0.02 0.62
C MET A 78 -4.46 -1.16 0.06
N ARG A 79 -5.03 -2.34 -0.13
CA ARG A 79 -4.34 -3.48 -0.75
C ARG A 79 -3.83 -3.14 -2.15
N ARG A 80 -4.65 -2.52 -3.00
CA ARG A 80 -4.23 -2.08 -4.34
C ARG A 80 -3.10 -1.06 -4.30
N ARG A 81 -3.12 -0.12 -3.34
CA ARG A 81 -2.04 0.87 -3.16
C ARG A 81 -0.74 0.20 -2.71
N THR A 82 -0.83 -0.75 -1.78
CA THR A 82 0.33 -1.52 -1.32
C THR A 82 0.92 -2.36 -2.44
N GLU A 83 0.09 -3.10 -3.19
CA GLU A 83 0.54 -3.87 -4.34
C GLU A 83 1.24 -3.01 -5.41
N ARG A 84 0.71 -1.80 -5.70
CA ARG A 84 1.35 -0.87 -6.64
C ARG A 84 2.72 -0.42 -6.13
N ARG A 85 2.83 -0.07 -4.84
CA ARG A 85 4.12 0.31 -4.23
C ARG A 85 5.12 -0.83 -4.30
N LEU A 86 4.73 -2.05 -3.91
CA LEU A 86 5.60 -3.22 -3.97
C LEU A 86 6.09 -3.52 -5.39
N ARG A 87 5.22 -3.37 -6.41
CA ARG A 87 5.63 -3.50 -7.82
C ARG A 87 6.70 -2.48 -8.20
N HIS A 88 6.56 -1.23 -7.79
CA HIS A 88 7.56 -0.20 -8.07
C HIS A 88 8.91 -0.52 -7.41
N TYR A 89 8.91 -0.93 -6.13
CA TYR A 89 10.15 -1.32 -5.47
C TYR A 89 10.78 -2.57 -6.10
N ALA A 90 9.97 -3.54 -6.52
CA ALA A 90 10.46 -4.72 -7.24
C ALA A 90 11.09 -4.35 -8.60
N ASP A 91 10.54 -3.37 -9.30
CA ASP A 91 11.09 -2.88 -10.56
C ASP A 91 12.39 -2.09 -10.33
N ASP A 92 12.46 -1.26 -9.27
CA ASP A 92 13.67 -0.55 -8.87
C ASP A 92 14.79 -1.55 -8.47
N LEU A 93 14.44 -2.57 -7.71
CA LEU A 93 15.38 -3.63 -7.32
C LEU A 93 15.90 -4.39 -8.55
N ARG A 94 15.02 -4.73 -9.50
CA ARG A 94 15.40 -5.38 -10.75
C ARG A 94 16.34 -4.51 -11.61
N TYR A 95 16.13 -3.20 -11.59
CA TYR A 95 17.04 -2.26 -12.24
C TYR A 95 18.40 -2.27 -11.54
N ALA A 96 18.42 -2.23 -10.21
CA ALA A 96 19.64 -2.25 -9.41
C ALA A 96 20.50 -3.49 -9.69
N PHE A 97 19.90 -4.68 -9.91
CA PHE A 97 20.63 -5.90 -10.22
C PHE A 97 21.54 -5.79 -11.46
N ARG A 98 21.25 -4.88 -12.38
CA ARG A 98 22.08 -4.67 -13.57
C ARG A 98 23.37 -3.88 -13.29
N HIS A 99 23.38 -3.14 -12.19
CA HIS A 99 24.43 -2.20 -11.83
C HIS A 99 25.24 -2.64 -10.61
N VAL A 100 25.02 -3.87 -10.14
CA VAL A 100 25.77 -4.44 -9.01
C VAL A 100 27.17 -4.83 -9.48
N GLU A 101 28.20 -4.36 -8.78
CA GLU A 101 29.60 -4.73 -9.02
C GLU A 101 30.16 -5.57 -7.85
N PRO A 102 30.76 -6.71 -8.14
CA PRO A 102 30.83 -7.44 -9.41
C PRO A 102 29.42 -7.91 -9.86
N PRO A 103 29.18 -8.19 -11.15
CA PRO A 103 27.89 -8.63 -11.63
C PRO A 103 27.35 -9.85 -10.86
N LEU A 104 26.02 -9.91 -10.72
CA LEU A 104 25.36 -11.06 -10.09
C LEU A 104 25.39 -12.26 -11.06
N ASP A 105 25.73 -13.43 -10.53
CA ASP A 105 25.68 -14.66 -11.33
C ASP A 105 24.22 -15.09 -11.54
N ILE A 106 23.78 -15.06 -12.78
CA ILE A 106 22.41 -15.46 -13.17
C ILE A 106 22.14 -16.96 -13.02
N HIS A 107 23.18 -17.77 -12.85
CA HIS A 107 23.07 -19.21 -12.58
C HIS A 107 23.01 -19.55 -11.11
N ALA A 108 23.31 -18.59 -10.24
CA ALA A 108 23.23 -18.75 -8.80
C ALA A 108 21.79 -18.76 -8.29
N SER A 109 21.54 -19.50 -7.23
CA SER A 109 20.24 -19.49 -6.56
C SER A 109 19.96 -18.14 -5.89
N PHE A 110 18.70 -17.81 -5.64
CA PHE A 110 18.33 -16.58 -4.93
C PHE A 110 18.98 -16.49 -3.55
N GLU A 111 19.07 -17.60 -2.85
CA GLU A 111 19.65 -17.69 -1.51
C GLU A 111 21.16 -17.33 -1.51
N GLU A 112 21.87 -17.70 -2.54
CA GLU A 112 23.32 -17.39 -2.68
C GLU A 112 23.57 -15.92 -2.99
N VAL A 113 22.67 -15.28 -3.76
CA VAL A 113 22.81 -13.86 -4.09
C VAL A 113 22.15 -12.95 -3.05
N LEU A 114 21.27 -13.46 -2.20
CA LEU A 114 20.50 -12.69 -1.22
C LEU A 114 21.39 -11.83 -0.29
N PRO A 115 22.54 -12.30 0.22
CA PRO A 115 23.38 -11.45 1.07
C PRO A 115 23.86 -10.18 0.36
N ARG A 116 24.12 -10.26 -0.94
CA ARG A 116 24.50 -9.10 -1.76
C ARG A 116 23.31 -8.20 -2.09
N ILE A 117 22.16 -8.81 -2.38
CA ILE A 117 20.92 -8.09 -2.64
C ILE A 117 20.49 -7.28 -1.41
N ARG A 118 20.63 -7.82 -0.21
CA ARG A 118 20.30 -7.13 1.05
C ARG A 118 21.08 -5.84 1.28
N MET A 119 22.27 -5.73 0.71
CA MET A 119 23.11 -4.53 0.81
C MET A 119 22.65 -3.39 -0.12
N LEU A 120 21.73 -3.66 -1.04
CA LEU A 120 21.23 -2.66 -1.98
C LEU A 120 20.25 -1.70 -1.29
N PRO A 121 20.33 -0.38 -1.57
CA PRO A 121 19.41 0.58 -1.02
C PRO A 121 17.95 0.31 -1.44
N GLU A 122 17.75 -0.28 -2.63
CA GLU A 122 16.43 -0.68 -3.13
C GLU A 122 15.82 -1.82 -2.32
N TYR A 123 16.64 -2.79 -1.89
CA TYR A 123 16.16 -3.85 -1.01
C TYR A 123 15.78 -3.29 0.37
N MET A 124 16.59 -2.41 0.92
CA MET A 124 16.28 -1.73 2.18
C MET A 124 15.01 -0.85 2.07
N ALA A 125 14.78 -0.24 0.92
CA ALA A 125 13.55 0.52 0.67
C ALA A 125 12.33 -0.40 0.59
N LEU A 126 12.46 -1.56 -0.06
CA LEU A 126 11.42 -2.59 -0.11
C LEU A 126 11.12 -3.14 1.29
N GLU A 127 12.14 -3.41 2.11
CA GLU A 127 12.01 -3.90 3.48
C GLU A 127 11.27 -2.90 4.39
N ARG A 128 11.51 -1.59 4.22
CA ARG A 128 10.80 -0.54 4.95
C ARG A 128 9.35 -0.36 4.50
N ALA A 129 9.06 -0.64 3.24
CA ALA A 129 7.74 -0.42 2.65
C ALA A 129 6.86 -1.67 2.70
N GLY A 130 7.46 -2.84 2.83
CA GLY A 130 6.81 -4.14 2.85
C GLY A 130 6.79 -4.71 4.25
N ASP A 131 5.74 -5.45 4.53
CA ASP A 131 5.63 -6.35 5.66
C ASP A 131 6.36 -7.68 5.33
N ASP A 132 5.90 -8.79 5.87
CA ASP A 132 6.48 -10.14 5.76
C ASP A 132 6.74 -10.65 4.32
N GLU A 133 6.22 -9.97 3.29
CA GLU A 133 6.36 -10.35 1.87
C GLU A 133 7.63 -9.83 1.17
N THR A 134 8.52 -9.10 1.87
CA THR A 134 9.72 -8.50 1.26
C THR A 134 10.59 -9.52 0.54
N THR A 135 10.89 -10.64 1.18
CA THR A 135 11.72 -11.70 0.60
C THR A 135 11.07 -12.34 -0.61
N THR A 136 9.75 -12.56 -0.56
CA THR A 136 8.97 -13.12 -1.68
C THR A 136 8.96 -12.17 -2.87
N THR A 137 8.79 -10.87 -2.64
CA THR A 137 8.82 -9.84 -3.68
C THR A 137 10.22 -9.71 -4.29
N ALA A 138 11.27 -9.75 -3.47
CA ALA A 138 12.65 -9.72 -3.95
C ALA A 138 13.01 -10.96 -4.77
N ARG A 139 12.56 -12.14 -4.34
CA ARG A 139 12.72 -13.39 -5.11
C ARG A 139 12.03 -13.29 -6.47
N ALA A 140 10.78 -12.84 -6.51
CA ALA A 140 10.06 -12.64 -7.76
C ALA A 140 10.74 -11.62 -8.69
N ALA A 141 11.37 -10.58 -8.13
CA ALA A 141 12.17 -9.62 -8.90
C ALA A 141 13.44 -10.28 -9.47
N TRP A 142 14.11 -11.13 -8.68
CA TRP A 142 15.27 -11.91 -9.11
C TRP A 142 14.93 -12.88 -10.24
N ASP A 143 13.89 -13.67 -10.09
CA ASP A 143 13.45 -14.64 -11.11
C ASP A 143 13.13 -13.96 -12.44
N ARG A 144 12.49 -12.78 -12.40
CA ARG A 144 12.23 -11.97 -13.60
C ARG A 144 13.52 -11.43 -14.22
N TYR A 145 14.48 -11.01 -13.39
CA TYR A 145 15.78 -10.54 -13.86
C TYR A 145 16.54 -11.67 -14.56
N VAL A 146 16.68 -12.82 -13.91
CA VAL A 146 17.36 -14.01 -14.45
C VAL A 146 16.74 -14.42 -15.79
N ARG A 147 15.40 -14.59 -15.84
CA ARG A 147 14.69 -14.93 -17.06
C ARG A 147 15.02 -13.96 -18.21
N ARG A 148 14.96 -12.66 -17.94
CA ARG A 148 15.23 -11.64 -18.97
C ARG A 148 16.69 -11.62 -19.41
N GLN A 149 17.64 -11.91 -18.53
CA GLN A 149 19.05 -12.06 -18.91
C GLN A 149 19.28 -13.31 -19.73
N THR A 150 18.66 -14.42 -19.37
CA THR A 150 18.74 -15.68 -20.13
C THR A 150 18.13 -15.52 -21.52
N GLU A 151 17.00 -14.86 -21.65
CA GLU A 151 16.38 -14.54 -22.95
C GLU A 151 17.33 -13.70 -23.82
N LYS A 152 17.94 -12.64 -23.25
CA LYS A 152 18.92 -11.81 -23.99
C LYS A 152 20.16 -12.59 -24.42
N LEU A 153 20.64 -13.50 -23.61
CA LEU A 153 21.77 -14.36 -23.99
C LEU A 153 21.40 -15.33 -25.11
N ALA A 154 20.20 -15.92 -25.04
CA ALA A 154 19.69 -16.77 -26.10
C ALA A 154 19.54 -15.99 -27.42
N ASP A 155 18.93 -14.81 -27.39
CA ASP A 155 18.79 -13.96 -28.57
C ASP A 155 20.16 -13.55 -29.17
N ALA A 156 21.14 -13.28 -28.33
CA ALA A 156 22.50 -12.95 -28.76
C ALA A 156 23.21 -14.15 -29.44
N MET A 157 22.89 -15.37 -29.02
CA MET A 157 23.43 -16.59 -29.62
C MET A 157 22.79 -16.92 -30.98
N TYR A 158 21.49 -16.60 -31.15
CA TYR A 158 20.75 -16.93 -32.36
C TYR A 158 20.76 -15.83 -33.45
N ALA A 159 21.15 -14.60 -33.10
CA ALA A 159 21.21 -13.48 -34.05
C ALA A 159 22.59 -12.79 -34.04
N PRO A 160 23.66 -13.45 -34.54
CA PRO A 160 24.97 -12.83 -34.63
C PRO A 160 25.01 -11.77 -35.76
N GLY A 161 24.52 -10.55 -35.49
CA GLY A 161 24.57 -9.49 -36.52
C GLY A 161 23.69 -8.28 -36.32
N ARG A 162 22.78 -8.29 -35.36
CA ARG A 162 22.02 -7.08 -34.99
C ARG A 162 22.79 -6.24 -33.96
N SER A 163 23.25 -5.10 -34.42
CA SER A 163 23.92 -4.11 -33.58
C SER A 163 23.08 -3.71 -32.37
N ARG A 164 23.69 -3.82 -31.21
CA ARG A 164 23.13 -3.70 -29.85
C ARG A 164 22.85 -2.25 -29.40
N THR A 165 22.78 -1.29 -30.31
CA THR A 165 22.87 0.13 -29.94
C THR A 165 21.55 0.91 -29.92
N ASP A 166 20.39 0.34 -30.33
CA ASP A 166 19.23 1.21 -30.58
C ASP A 166 18.08 1.19 -29.56
N TYR A 167 18.12 0.36 -28.50
CA TYR A 167 16.94 0.25 -27.60
C TYR A 167 17.20 0.44 -26.10
N THR A 168 18.44 0.65 -25.65
CA THR A 168 18.75 0.64 -24.21
C THR A 168 19.00 1.98 -23.57
N ASP A 169 19.41 3.00 -24.33
CA ASP A 169 19.91 4.25 -23.73
C ASP A 169 18.83 5.32 -23.48
N LEU A 170 17.68 5.25 -24.13
CA LEU A 170 16.64 6.27 -23.98
C LEU A 170 15.70 5.99 -22.78
N ASP A 171 15.48 4.72 -22.44
CA ASP A 171 14.62 4.35 -21.32
C ASP A 171 15.36 4.36 -19.98
N ASP A 172 16.64 4.11 -19.97
CA ASP A 172 17.46 3.95 -18.77
C ASP A 172 17.63 5.27 -17.98
N ALA A 173 17.85 6.40 -18.67
CA ALA A 173 18.01 7.70 -18.02
C ALA A 173 16.71 8.21 -17.39
N GLY A 174 15.57 7.91 -17.99
CA GLY A 174 14.25 8.26 -17.46
C GLY A 174 13.88 7.43 -16.24
N GLU A 175 14.22 6.14 -16.24
CA GLU A 175 13.96 5.24 -15.11
C GLU A 175 14.90 5.52 -13.93
N GLU A 176 16.17 5.85 -14.19
CA GLU A 176 17.12 6.21 -13.13
C GLU A 176 16.71 7.48 -12.39
N ARG A 177 16.19 8.49 -13.11
CA ARG A 177 15.67 9.71 -12.49
C ARG A 177 14.46 9.41 -11.58
N LYS A 178 13.49 8.64 -12.06
CA LYS A 178 12.32 8.23 -11.27
C LYS A 178 12.71 7.40 -10.05
N ARG A 179 13.70 6.53 -10.18
CA ARG A 179 14.26 5.74 -9.08
C ARG A 179 14.89 6.63 -8.01
N LYS A 180 15.74 7.59 -8.39
CA LYS A 180 16.36 8.56 -7.46
C LYS A 180 15.31 9.38 -6.71
N GLU A 181 14.25 9.82 -7.39
CA GLU A 181 13.14 10.53 -6.79
C GLU A 181 12.39 9.67 -5.76
N ARG A 182 12.12 8.39 -6.06
CA ARG A 182 11.46 7.47 -5.13
C ARG A 182 12.30 7.15 -3.89
N LEU A 183 13.60 6.90 -4.07
CA LEU A 183 14.53 6.68 -2.97
C LEU A 183 14.68 7.90 -2.06
N ALA A 184 14.63 9.11 -2.62
CA ALA A 184 14.66 10.35 -1.87
C ALA A 184 13.37 10.62 -1.06
N MET A 185 12.24 10.05 -1.48
CA MET A 185 10.96 10.13 -0.77
C MET A 185 10.85 9.18 0.43
N VAL A 186 11.76 8.20 0.56
CA VAL A 186 11.77 7.29 1.72
C VAL A 186 12.40 8.03 2.91
N PRO A 187 11.65 8.33 3.98
CA PRO A 187 12.20 9.07 5.10
C PRO A 187 13.31 8.25 5.78
N PRO A 188 14.43 8.89 6.16
CA PRO A 188 15.51 8.21 6.88
C PRO A 188 15.00 7.65 8.21
N MET A 189 15.40 6.42 8.52
CA MET A 189 14.97 5.68 9.74
C MET A 189 15.16 6.47 11.04
N SER A 190 16.09 7.41 11.10
CA SER A 190 16.33 8.25 12.28
C SER A 190 15.18 9.21 12.63
N LYS A 191 14.24 9.46 11.71
CA LYS A 191 13.06 10.31 11.97
C LYS A 191 11.82 9.54 12.46
N CYS A 192 11.83 8.21 12.38
CA CYS A 192 10.69 7.38 12.82
C CYS A 192 10.74 7.00 14.29
N LEU A 193 11.79 7.36 15.04
CA LEU A 193 12.00 6.94 16.42
C LEU A 193 12.05 8.09 17.43
N ASN A 194 11.55 9.28 17.13
CA ASN A 194 11.32 10.28 18.17
C ASN A 194 9.95 10.03 18.85
N LEU A 195 9.94 9.02 19.74
CA LEU A 195 8.85 8.86 20.72
C LEU A 195 8.65 10.10 21.61
N GLY A 196 9.61 11.03 21.64
CA GLY A 196 9.54 12.26 22.42
C GLY A 196 8.56 13.31 21.89
N ASP A 197 8.23 13.28 20.61
CA ASP A 197 7.29 14.26 20.03
C ASP A 197 5.81 13.90 20.28
N MET A 198 5.49 12.67 20.68
CA MET A 198 4.14 12.28 21.04
C MET A 198 3.72 12.75 22.45
N GLU A 199 4.65 12.94 23.36
CA GLU A 199 4.33 13.46 24.71
C GLU A 199 4.05 14.97 24.71
N LEU A 200 4.61 15.72 23.74
CA LEU A 200 4.38 17.16 23.63
C LEU A 200 3.02 17.53 23.04
N VAL A 201 2.41 16.64 22.26
CA VAL A 201 1.07 16.85 21.72
C VAL A 201 -0.01 16.50 22.76
N ALA A 202 0.24 15.49 23.60
CA ALA A 202 -0.68 15.09 24.66
C ALA A 202 -0.81 16.15 25.77
N SER A 203 0.26 16.90 26.06
CA SER A 203 0.23 17.94 27.10
C SER A 203 -0.40 19.28 26.68
N LYS A 204 -0.59 19.50 25.36
CA LYS A 204 -1.25 20.71 24.83
C LYS A 204 -2.77 20.59 24.64
N VAL A 205 -3.33 19.40 24.80
CA VAL A 205 -4.78 19.16 24.69
C VAL A 205 -5.46 19.15 26.08
N LEU A 206 -4.68 19.17 27.17
CA LEU A 206 -5.18 19.14 28.56
C LEU A 206 -4.92 20.42 29.35
N SER A 207 -4.63 21.55 28.67
CA SER A 207 -4.57 22.89 29.29
C SER A 207 -5.57 23.85 28.54
#